data_0afd45cd0b3a8bd1b84d3a94f386ef6d
#
_entry.id   0afd45cd0b3a8bd1b84d3a94f386ef6d
#
_cell.length_a   1.000
_cell.length_b   1.000
_cell.length_c   1.000
_cell.angle_alpha   90.00
_cell.angle_beta   90.00
_cell.angle_gamma   90.00
#
_symmetry.space_group_name_H-M   'P 1'
#
loop_
_entity.id
_entity.type
_entity.pdbx_description
1 polymer ?
#
loop_
_entity_poly.entity_id
_entity_poly.type
_entity_poly.pdbx_seq_one_letter_code
_entity_poly.pdbx_strand_id
1 'polypeptide(L)'
;MDQPATARGASGTDGSRDRAAVAPRRGPRPTLAAVARAAGVAPSTASLAFSGAGPVSEDAKARVLAAAAELGYGGPDPRARSLRRGRSGVIGVVMDERLSDAFRDPVNVLTLDGIAEVAGEAGASLLLVRSPLDDERGTGPIVDAPMDAVVLVGCNVRIDPAVAVLRRRQIPVVAIEADDIEGAVPIHLDNRDASRRAASYLAELGHTAVTIVTLPLDAERRCGPVDAVREAAGVAHTTLERLRGVREVYPDAAAVEAAGSSVEDGRAAARTLFTDGAPAPTAVVAQSDLLAVGVISAALDAGLRVPEDVSVIGFDGITVDDSLLHRSPIQRLTTLEQPFEQKGRAAARAALAMLEGAQPEPAAFRSELRIGDTTGPVRTGT
;
A
#
# COMPACT_ATOMS: atom_id res chain seq x y z
N MET A 1 51.96 11.60 -53.64
CA MET A 1 53.19 11.31 -52.92
C MET A 1 52.74 10.65 -51.63
N ASP A 2 52.84 9.52 -51.49
CA ASP A 2 53.51 8.27 -51.48
C ASP A 2 52.96 7.41 -50.35
N GLN A 3 52.36 6.32 -50.71
CA GLN A 3 52.41 5.11 -49.89
C GLN A 3 53.82 4.48 -50.04
N PRO A 4 54.30 3.60 -49.18
CA PRO A 4 53.81 2.23 -49.12
C PRO A 4 53.89 1.56 -47.72
N ALA A 5 53.06 0.61 -47.45
CA ALA A 5 53.14 -0.84 -47.68
C ALA A 5 53.79 -1.69 -46.58
N THR A 6 52.96 -2.67 -46.17
CA THR A 6 53.25 -4.07 -45.80
C THR A 6 53.96 -4.44 -44.51
N ALA A 7 53.27 -5.23 -43.65
CA ALA A 7 53.68 -6.64 -43.48
C ALA A 7 52.67 -7.45 -42.64
N ARG A 8 52.44 -8.64 -43.13
CA ARG A 8 51.63 -9.76 -42.60
C ARG A 8 52.30 -10.37 -41.34
N GLY A 9 51.50 -10.86 -40.44
CA GLY A 9 51.90 -11.82 -39.42
C GLY A 9 50.69 -12.58 -38.90
N ALA A 10 50.64 -13.84 -39.27
CA ALA A 10 49.55 -14.76 -39.03
C ALA A 10 49.67 -15.47 -37.67
N SER A 11 48.56 -16.05 -37.28
CA SER A 11 48.36 -17.26 -36.48
C SER A 11 48.26 -17.12 -34.96
N GLY A 12 47.16 -17.68 -34.45
CA GLY A 12 46.97 -18.01 -33.07
C GLY A 12 45.50 -18.19 -32.71
N THR A 13 44.88 -19.23 -33.30
CA THR A 13 43.60 -19.76 -32.79
C THR A 13 43.82 -20.36 -31.43
N ASP A 14 43.18 -19.85 -30.40
CA ASP A 14 42.83 -20.69 -29.26
C ASP A 14 41.38 -20.38 -28.83
N GLY A 15 40.53 -21.28 -29.24
CA GLY A 15 39.12 -21.30 -28.92
C GLY A 15 38.89 -21.92 -27.55
N SER A 16 39.02 -21.13 -26.50
CA SER A 16 38.51 -21.48 -25.21
C SER A 16 37.00 -21.19 -25.19
N ARG A 17 36.20 -22.15 -25.61
CA ARG A 17 34.76 -22.22 -25.37
C ARG A 17 34.57 -22.40 -23.87
N ASP A 18 34.29 -21.31 -23.20
CA ASP A 18 33.81 -21.30 -21.80
C ASP A 18 32.53 -22.14 -21.76
N ARG A 19 32.67 -23.37 -21.28
CA ARG A 19 31.55 -24.25 -20.97
C ARG A 19 30.86 -23.66 -19.78
N ALA A 20 29.78 -22.94 -20.01
CA ALA A 20 28.79 -22.62 -18.98
C ALA A 20 28.51 -23.91 -18.18
N ALA A 21 28.92 -23.95 -16.95
CA ALA A 21 28.68 -25.06 -16.04
C ALA A 21 27.18 -25.29 -15.94
N VAL A 22 26.66 -26.30 -16.61
CA VAL A 22 25.30 -26.78 -16.45
C VAL A 22 25.17 -27.22 -15.01
N ALA A 23 24.36 -26.47 -14.25
CA ALA A 23 24.05 -26.81 -12.87
C ALA A 23 23.60 -28.28 -12.80
N PRO A 24 24.07 -29.06 -11.82
CA PRO A 24 23.77 -30.48 -11.72
C PRO A 24 22.24 -30.65 -11.69
N ARG A 25 21.72 -31.46 -12.61
CA ARG A 25 20.31 -31.88 -12.60
C ARG A 25 20.02 -32.52 -11.28
N ARG A 26 19.25 -31.83 -10.43
CA ARG A 26 18.75 -32.41 -9.19
C ARG A 26 18.01 -33.69 -9.53
N GLY A 27 18.44 -34.82 -8.98
CA GLY A 27 17.73 -36.08 -9.11
C GLY A 27 16.27 -35.96 -8.69
N PRO A 28 15.42 -36.93 -9.04
CA PRO A 28 13.99 -36.87 -8.72
C PRO A 28 13.85 -36.67 -7.19
N ARG A 29 13.12 -35.60 -6.82
CA ARG A 29 12.87 -35.31 -5.40
C ARG A 29 12.18 -36.49 -4.75
N PRO A 30 12.61 -36.93 -3.54
CA PRO A 30 11.93 -38.00 -2.83
C PRO A 30 10.45 -37.61 -2.62
N THR A 31 9.58 -38.62 -2.71
CA THR A 31 8.12 -38.42 -2.61
C THR A 31 7.60 -38.99 -1.29
N LEU A 32 6.44 -38.54 -0.83
CA LEU A 32 5.75 -39.11 0.33
C LEU A 32 5.53 -40.62 0.18
N ALA A 33 5.25 -41.09 -1.04
CA ALA A 33 5.09 -42.50 -1.33
C ALA A 33 6.40 -43.30 -1.15
N ALA A 34 7.56 -42.68 -1.47
CA ALA A 34 8.86 -43.31 -1.21
C ALA A 34 9.15 -43.42 0.30
N VAL A 35 8.82 -42.35 1.06
CA VAL A 35 8.93 -42.37 2.53
C VAL A 35 8.01 -43.41 3.16
N ALA A 36 6.75 -43.49 2.73
CA ALA A 36 5.78 -44.45 3.23
C ALA A 36 6.28 -45.90 2.99
N ARG A 37 6.83 -46.16 1.81
CA ARG A 37 7.41 -47.47 1.48
C ARG A 37 8.63 -47.81 2.34
N ALA A 38 9.54 -46.86 2.54
CA ALA A 38 10.74 -47.06 3.37
C ALA A 38 10.37 -47.26 4.84
N ALA A 39 9.37 -46.56 5.35
CA ALA A 39 8.84 -46.67 6.71
C ALA A 39 7.94 -47.92 6.94
N GLY A 40 7.57 -48.66 5.89
CA GLY A 40 6.65 -49.80 5.98
C GLY A 40 5.21 -49.41 6.41
N VAL A 41 4.73 -48.28 5.96
CA VAL A 41 3.37 -47.81 6.29
C VAL A 41 2.61 -47.40 5.03
N ALA A 42 1.28 -47.26 5.16
CA ALA A 42 0.46 -46.74 4.08
C ALA A 42 0.79 -45.22 3.81
N PRO A 43 0.64 -44.72 2.57
CA PRO A 43 0.85 -43.31 2.28
C PRO A 43 -0.04 -42.34 3.09
N SER A 44 -1.25 -42.79 3.47
CA SER A 44 -2.14 -42.06 4.38
C SER A 44 -1.55 -41.94 5.78
N THR A 45 -1.00 -43.01 6.31
CA THR A 45 -0.32 -43.01 7.63
C THR A 45 0.91 -42.11 7.61
N ALA A 46 1.73 -42.17 6.56
CA ALA A 46 2.85 -41.24 6.39
C ALA A 46 2.40 -39.79 6.33
N SER A 47 1.30 -39.49 5.61
CA SER A 47 0.74 -38.14 5.56
C SER A 47 0.26 -37.65 6.93
N LEU A 48 -0.41 -38.50 7.69
CA LEU A 48 -0.85 -38.21 9.06
C LEU A 48 0.30 -37.99 10.03
N ALA A 49 1.37 -38.77 9.91
CA ALA A 49 2.58 -38.58 10.71
C ALA A 49 3.23 -37.19 10.56
N PHE A 50 3.18 -36.62 9.33
CA PHE A 50 3.65 -35.26 9.09
C PHE A 50 2.66 -34.18 9.51
N SER A 51 1.36 -34.41 9.37
CA SER A 51 0.34 -33.38 9.61
C SER A 51 -0.10 -33.30 11.07
N GLY A 52 0.08 -34.36 11.84
CA GLY A 52 -0.47 -34.45 13.19
C GLY A 52 -2.02 -34.50 13.26
N ALA A 53 -2.70 -34.58 12.10
CA ALA A 53 -4.15 -34.39 12.01
C ALA A 53 -4.97 -35.64 12.30
N GLY A 54 -4.37 -36.74 12.76
CA GLY A 54 -5.07 -37.98 13.08
C GLY A 54 -4.26 -38.96 13.90
N PRO A 55 -4.90 -40.03 14.36
CA PRO A 55 -4.22 -41.01 15.22
C PRO A 55 -3.15 -41.78 14.44
N VAL A 56 -1.89 -41.60 14.83
CA VAL A 56 -0.75 -42.37 14.36
C VAL A 56 0.02 -42.83 15.62
N SER A 57 0.39 -44.12 15.70
CA SER A 57 1.20 -44.57 16.81
C SER A 57 2.58 -43.90 16.81
N GLU A 58 3.14 -43.62 17.99
CA GLU A 58 4.46 -43.00 18.12
C GLU A 58 5.55 -43.80 17.40
N ASP A 59 5.47 -45.15 17.40
CA ASP A 59 6.37 -46.00 16.65
C ASP A 59 6.28 -45.77 15.12
N ALA A 60 5.07 -45.74 14.58
CA ALA A 60 4.88 -45.46 13.14
C ALA A 60 5.35 -44.06 12.76
N LYS A 61 5.10 -43.06 13.61
CA LYS A 61 5.57 -41.68 13.42
C LYS A 61 7.10 -41.61 13.44
N ALA A 62 7.74 -42.29 14.40
CA ALA A 62 9.20 -42.32 14.48
C ALA A 62 9.82 -42.96 13.22
N ARG A 63 9.28 -44.10 12.75
CA ARG A 63 9.73 -44.75 11.49
C ARG A 63 9.57 -43.85 10.27
N VAL A 64 8.44 -43.14 10.14
CA VAL A 64 8.19 -42.22 9.03
C VAL A 64 9.22 -41.07 9.06
N LEU A 65 9.47 -40.47 10.22
CA LEU A 65 10.42 -39.35 10.34
C LEU A 65 11.86 -39.81 10.07
N ALA A 66 12.24 -40.99 10.54
CA ALA A 66 13.56 -41.59 10.26
C ALA A 66 13.75 -41.84 8.74
N ALA A 67 12.78 -42.48 8.10
CA ALA A 67 12.81 -42.73 6.65
C ALA A 67 12.83 -41.42 5.84
N ALA A 68 12.14 -40.39 6.30
CA ALA A 68 12.16 -39.06 5.67
C ALA A 68 13.56 -38.42 5.76
N ALA A 69 14.19 -38.49 6.91
CA ALA A 69 15.56 -38.00 7.12
C ALA A 69 16.57 -38.72 6.23
N GLU A 70 16.52 -40.07 6.18
CA GLU A 70 17.40 -40.89 5.32
C GLU A 70 17.23 -40.55 3.83
N LEU A 71 16.02 -40.32 3.37
CA LEU A 71 15.72 -39.99 1.98
C LEU A 71 15.89 -38.49 1.64
N GLY A 72 16.20 -37.64 2.62
CA GLY A 72 16.27 -36.21 2.45
C GLY A 72 14.90 -35.57 2.07
N TYR A 73 13.81 -36.20 2.57
CA TYR A 73 12.46 -35.72 2.32
C TYR A 73 12.03 -34.66 3.35
N GLY A 74 11.90 -33.39 2.93
CA GLY A 74 11.56 -32.26 3.81
C GLY A 74 10.09 -32.15 4.22
N GLY A 75 9.27 -33.19 3.97
CA GLY A 75 7.82 -33.15 4.25
C GLY A 75 6.94 -33.00 3.01
N PRO A 76 5.62 -33.13 3.18
CA PRO A 76 4.66 -32.95 2.08
C PRO A 76 4.77 -31.56 1.46
N ASP A 77 4.79 -31.50 0.12
CA ASP A 77 4.83 -30.22 -0.61
C ASP A 77 3.61 -29.35 -0.22
N PRO A 78 3.83 -28.14 0.27
CA PRO A 78 2.75 -27.20 0.61
C PRO A 78 1.81 -26.96 -0.56
N ARG A 79 2.33 -26.91 -1.80
CA ARG A 79 1.54 -26.72 -3.03
C ARG A 79 0.56 -27.89 -3.26
N ALA A 80 1.03 -29.12 -3.09
CA ALA A 80 0.18 -30.30 -3.18
C ALA A 80 -0.87 -30.36 -2.06
N ARG A 81 -0.57 -29.76 -0.90
CA ARG A 81 -1.52 -29.64 0.20
C ARG A 81 -2.62 -28.62 -0.14
N SER A 82 -2.27 -27.45 -0.66
CA SER A 82 -3.19 -26.40 -1.09
C SER A 82 -4.13 -26.92 -2.17
N LEU A 83 -3.61 -27.60 -3.19
CA LEU A 83 -4.42 -28.22 -4.25
C LEU A 83 -5.45 -29.22 -3.71
N ARG A 84 -5.07 -30.05 -2.70
CA ARG A 84 -6.00 -31.01 -2.10
C ARG A 84 -7.04 -30.36 -1.19
N ARG A 85 -6.71 -29.24 -0.55
CA ARG A 85 -7.64 -28.48 0.30
C ARG A 85 -8.53 -27.53 -0.51
N GLY A 86 -8.19 -27.26 -1.76
CA GLY A 86 -8.86 -26.27 -2.61
C GLY A 86 -8.64 -24.83 -2.14
N ARG A 87 -7.70 -24.61 -1.20
CA ARG A 87 -7.35 -23.30 -0.65
C ARG A 87 -5.85 -23.17 -0.44
N SER A 88 -5.31 -21.99 -0.78
CA SER A 88 -3.88 -21.68 -0.63
C SER A 88 -3.50 -21.31 0.80
N GLY A 89 -4.43 -20.78 1.60
CA GLY A 89 -4.18 -20.15 2.88
C GLY A 89 -3.49 -18.78 2.75
N VAL A 90 -3.69 -18.10 1.61
CA VAL A 90 -3.04 -16.82 1.30
C VAL A 90 -4.09 -15.74 1.07
N ILE A 91 -3.94 -14.60 1.73
CA ILE A 91 -4.69 -13.38 1.46
C ILE A 91 -3.79 -12.46 0.63
N GLY A 92 -4.24 -12.06 -0.55
CA GLY A 92 -3.57 -11.05 -1.37
C GLY A 92 -3.86 -9.66 -0.84
N VAL A 93 -2.84 -8.81 -0.75
CA VAL A 93 -3.02 -7.37 -0.48
C VAL A 93 -2.49 -6.62 -1.69
N VAL A 94 -3.37 -5.89 -2.35
CA VAL A 94 -3.06 -5.10 -3.55
C VAL A 94 -2.96 -3.64 -3.14
N MET A 95 -1.84 -3.02 -3.46
CA MET A 95 -1.58 -1.62 -3.18
C MET A 95 -1.47 -0.83 -4.48
N ASP A 96 -2.07 0.35 -4.52
CA ASP A 96 -2.10 1.20 -5.71
C ASP A 96 -0.74 1.84 -6.02
N GLU A 97 0.14 1.89 -5.04
CA GLU A 97 1.49 2.43 -5.16
C GLU A 97 2.52 1.36 -5.55
N ARG A 98 3.72 1.82 -5.93
CA ARG A 98 4.87 0.91 -6.02
C ARG A 98 5.16 0.34 -4.64
N LEU A 99 5.42 -0.96 -4.55
CA LEU A 99 5.71 -1.60 -3.25
C LEU A 99 6.87 -0.95 -2.49
N SER A 100 7.86 -0.39 -3.21
CA SER A 100 8.98 0.35 -2.58
C SER A 100 8.51 1.62 -1.88
N ASP A 101 7.49 2.27 -2.39
CA ASP A 101 6.95 3.52 -1.85
C ASP A 101 5.92 3.23 -0.76
N ALA A 102 5.11 2.18 -0.93
CA ALA A 102 4.16 1.70 0.04
C ALA A 102 4.79 1.38 1.42
N PHE A 103 6.01 0.84 1.44
CA PHE A 103 6.74 0.59 2.70
C PHE A 103 7.35 1.84 3.34
N ARG A 104 7.33 2.99 2.67
CA ARG A 104 7.79 4.27 3.21
C ARG A 104 6.65 5.12 3.74
N ASP A 105 5.42 4.80 3.37
CA ASP A 105 4.23 5.47 3.86
C ASP A 105 3.74 4.78 5.15
N PRO A 106 3.78 5.45 6.32
CA PRO A 106 3.31 4.88 7.57
C PRO A 106 1.85 4.43 7.54
N VAL A 107 1.00 5.07 6.74
CA VAL A 107 -0.42 4.70 6.53
C VAL A 107 -0.53 3.28 6.03
N ASN A 108 0.24 2.96 4.99
CA ASN A 108 0.26 1.63 4.40
C ASN A 108 0.82 0.58 5.37
N VAL A 109 1.91 0.93 6.07
CA VAL A 109 2.56 0.02 7.04
C VAL A 109 1.59 -0.33 8.17
N LEU A 110 0.96 0.68 8.80
CA LEU A 110 0.01 0.46 9.90
C LEU A 110 -1.27 -0.28 9.45
N THR A 111 -1.73 -0.03 8.22
CA THR A 111 -2.84 -0.79 7.64
C THR A 111 -2.45 -2.26 7.45
N LEU A 112 -1.24 -2.53 6.93
CA LEU A 112 -0.71 -3.88 6.78
C LEU A 112 -0.52 -4.59 8.13
N ASP A 113 -0.11 -3.88 9.18
CA ASP A 113 0.01 -4.42 10.53
C ASP A 113 -1.34 -4.97 11.02
N GLY A 114 -2.42 -4.18 10.86
CA GLY A 114 -3.76 -4.63 11.20
C GLY A 114 -4.23 -5.85 10.39
N ILE A 115 -3.91 -5.90 9.10
CA ILE A 115 -4.21 -7.07 8.26
C ILE A 115 -3.40 -8.29 8.71
N ALA A 116 -2.09 -8.10 8.98
CA ALA A 116 -1.18 -9.17 9.34
C ALA A 116 -1.52 -9.81 10.69
N GLU A 117 -1.95 -9.00 11.66
CA GLU A 117 -2.40 -9.48 12.98
C GLU A 117 -3.54 -10.51 12.82
N VAL A 118 -4.61 -10.13 12.13
CA VAL A 118 -5.78 -11.00 11.95
C VAL A 118 -5.47 -12.21 11.05
N ALA A 119 -4.71 -12.01 9.98
CA ALA A 119 -4.29 -13.11 9.10
C ALA A 119 -3.42 -14.12 9.85
N GLY A 120 -2.48 -13.64 10.70
CA GLY A 120 -1.61 -14.47 11.52
C GLY A 120 -2.38 -15.31 12.53
N GLU A 121 -3.37 -14.73 13.22
CA GLU A 121 -4.25 -15.47 14.15
C GLU A 121 -5.04 -16.58 13.44
N ALA A 122 -5.45 -16.33 12.19
CA ALA A 122 -6.14 -17.32 11.36
C ALA A 122 -5.20 -18.34 10.70
N GLY A 123 -3.88 -18.24 10.87
CA GLY A 123 -2.88 -19.08 10.22
C GLY A 123 -2.79 -18.86 8.70
N ALA A 124 -3.25 -17.73 8.21
CA ALA A 124 -3.12 -17.32 6.80
C ALA A 124 -1.78 -16.60 6.56
N SER A 125 -1.31 -16.67 5.32
CA SER A 125 -0.15 -15.91 4.85
C SER A 125 -0.59 -14.68 4.07
N LEU A 126 0.23 -13.63 4.03
CA LEU A 126 0.00 -12.46 3.18
C LEU A 126 0.85 -12.54 1.92
N LEU A 127 0.25 -12.15 0.80
CA LEU A 127 0.91 -11.96 -0.48
C LEU A 127 0.71 -10.51 -0.93
N LEU A 128 1.78 -9.73 -0.93
CA LEU A 128 1.73 -8.37 -1.44
C LEU A 128 1.81 -8.39 -2.97
N VAL A 129 0.81 -7.78 -3.59
CA VAL A 129 0.66 -7.73 -5.05
C VAL A 129 0.61 -6.28 -5.48
N ARG A 130 1.39 -5.93 -6.48
CA ARG A 130 1.33 -4.60 -7.09
C ARG A 130 0.06 -4.45 -7.91
N SER A 131 -0.58 -3.29 -7.82
CA SER A 131 -1.68 -2.93 -8.71
C SER A 131 -1.27 -2.98 -10.19
N PRO A 132 -2.15 -3.43 -11.10
CA PRO A 132 -1.85 -3.60 -12.53
C PRO A 132 -1.81 -2.28 -13.33
N LEU A 133 -1.62 -1.15 -12.71
CA LEU A 133 -1.69 0.18 -13.34
C LEU A 133 -0.82 0.34 -14.60
N ASP A 134 0.28 -0.41 -14.71
CA ASP A 134 1.20 -0.39 -15.85
C ASP A 134 0.97 -1.56 -16.83
N ASP A 135 -0.05 -2.39 -16.62
CA ASP A 135 -0.38 -3.50 -17.50
C ASP A 135 -1.49 -3.09 -18.49
N GLU A 136 -1.21 -3.12 -19.78
CA GLU A 136 -2.19 -2.80 -20.83
C GLU A 136 -3.46 -3.67 -20.76
N ARG A 137 -3.38 -4.85 -20.13
CA ARG A 137 -4.52 -5.75 -19.93
C ARG A 137 -5.34 -5.39 -18.69
N GLY A 138 -4.83 -4.51 -17.80
CA GLY A 138 -5.48 -4.13 -16.56
C GLY A 138 -5.68 -5.27 -15.54
N THR A 139 -5.02 -6.41 -15.73
CA THR A 139 -5.22 -7.60 -14.88
C THR A 139 -3.95 -7.99 -14.10
N GLY A 140 -2.77 -7.82 -14.68
CA GLY A 140 -1.47 -8.03 -14.05
C GLY A 140 -1.33 -9.28 -13.18
N PRO A 141 -0.41 -9.24 -12.22
CA PRO A 141 -0.14 -10.37 -11.32
C PRO A 141 -1.31 -10.77 -10.42
N ILE A 142 -2.31 -9.89 -10.23
CA ILE A 142 -3.47 -10.14 -9.36
C ILE A 142 -4.23 -11.40 -9.80
N VAL A 143 -4.35 -11.59 -11.11
CA VAL A 143 -5.16 -12.69 -11.66
C VAL A 143 -4.46 -14.04 -11.54
N ASP A 144 -3.13 -14.06 -11.60
CA ASP A 144 -2.33 -15.28 -11.60
C ASP A 144 -1.81 -15.68 -10.21
N ALA A 145 -1.93 -14.79 -9.23
CA ALA A 145 -1.46 -15.03 -7.87
C ALA A 145 -2.30 -16.11 -7.15
N PRO A 146 -1.65 -17.05 -6.44
CA PRO A 146 -2.33 -18.09 -5.67
C PRO A 146 -2.84 -17.55 -4.34
N MET A 147 -4.00 -16.89 -4.34
CA MET A 147 -4.63 -16.31 -3.18
C MET A 147 -6.10 -16.70 -3.09
N ASP A 148 -6.62 -16.80 -1.87
CA ASP A 148 -8.00 -17.23 -1.59
C ASP A 148 -8.94 -16.02 -1.43
N ALA A 149 -8.42 -14.87 -0.99
CA ALA A 149 -9.13 -13.61 -0.87
C ALA A 149 -8.19 -12.44 -1.19
N VAL A 150 -8.75 -11.28 -1.48
CA VAL A 150 -8.00 -10.06 -1.83
C VAL A 150 -8.47 -8.88 -1.01
N VAL A 151 -7.53 -8.13 -0.46
CA VAL A 151 -7.73 -6.81 0.14
C VAL A 151 -7.10 -5.77 -0.79
N LEU A 152 -7.89 -4.84 -1.28
CA LEU A 152 -7.45 -3.69 -2.06
C LEU A 152 -7.24 -2.51 -1.11
N VAL A 153 -6.11 -1.81 -1.22
CA VAL A 153 -5.78 -0.65 -0.38
C VAL A 153 -5.60 0.57 -1.28
N GLY A 154 -6.50 1.55 -1.16
CA GLY A 154 -6.45 2.81 -1.90
C GLY A 154 -6.58 2.68 -3.42
N CYS A 155 -7.16 1.59 -3.92
CA CYS A 155 -7.25 1.32 -5.34
C CYS A 155 -8.35 2.13 -6.03
N ASN A 156 -8.11 2.53 -7.27
CA ASN A 156 -9.07 3.24 -8.11
C ASN A 156 -9.76 2.32 -9.13
N VAL A 157 -10.70 2.86 -9.90
CA VAL A 157 -11.51 2.13 -10.90
C VAL A 157 -10.71 1.39 -11.98
N ARG A 158 -9.43 1.67 -12.17
CA ARG A 158 -8.59 0.94 -13.15
C ARG A 158 -8.38 -0.52 -12.77
N ILE A 159 -8.67 -0.90 -11.53
CA ILE A 159 -8.58 -2.29 -11.06
C ILE A 159 -9.81 -3.13 -11.45
N ASP A 160 -10.90 -2.52 -11.92
CA ASP A 160 -12.16 -3.21 -12.25
C ASP A 160 -11.99 -4.44 -13.16
N PRO A 161 -11.15 -4.43 -14.21
CA PRO A 161 -10.93 -5.64 -15.02
C PRO A 161 -10.38 -6.81 -14.21
N ALA A 162 -9.47 -6.55 -13.27
CA ALA A 162 -8.92 -7.58 -12.39
C ALA A 162 -9.97 -8.07 -11.40
N VAL A 163 -10.74 -7.17 -10.79
CA VAL A 163 -11.83 -7.50 -9.88
C VAL A 163 -12.90 -8.34 -10.58
N ALA A 164 -13.27 -8.02 -11.82
CA ALA A 164 -14.20 -8.81 -12.61
C ALA A 164 -13.71 -10.26 -12.85
N VAL A 165 -12.40 -10.47 -12.99
CA VAL A 165 -11.82 -11.83 -13.07
C VAL A 165 -11.89 -12.54 -11.72
N LEU A 166 -11.52 -11.85 -10.62
CA LEU A 166 -11.58 -12.42 -9.27
C LEU A 166 -13.00 -12.85 -8.91
N ARG A 167 -14.00 -12.03 -9.24
CA ARG A 167 -15.43 -12.37 -9.05
C ARG A 167 -15.84 -13.63 -9.81
N ARG A 168 -15.48 -13.74 -11.11
CA ARG A 168 -15.77 -14.96 -11.88
C ARG A 168 -15.11 -16.20 -11.29
N ARG A 169 -14.00 -16.05 -10.59
CA ARG A 169 -13.31 -17.12 -9.85
C ARG A 169 -13.84 -17.32 -8.44
N GLN A 170 -14.84 -16.54 -8.03
CA GLN A 170 -15.41 -16.55 -6.68
C GLN A 170 -14.37 -16.26 -5.58
N ILE A 171 -13.36 -15.44 -5.90
CA ILE A 171 -12.37 -14.95 -4.93
C ILE A 171 -12.95 -13.72 -4.25
N PRO A 172 -13.15 -13.74 -2.93
CA PRO A 172 -13.62 -12.60 -2.16
C PRO A 172 -12.72 -11.37 -2.31
N VAL A 173 -13.35 -10.20 -2.40
CA VAL A 173 -12.65 -8.91 -2.50
C VAL A 173 -13.17 -7.98 -1.42
N VAL A 174 -12.26 -7.38 -0.68
CA VAL A 174 -12.52 -6.31 0.30
C VAL A 174 -11.75 -5.08 -0.15
N ALA A 175 -12.33 -3.89 -0.06
CA ALA A 175 -11.72 -2.65 -0.54
C ALA A 175 -11.65 -1.61 0.57
N ILE A 176 -10.44 -1.16 0.92
CA ILE A 176 -10.19 -0.10 1.90
C ILE A 176 -10.06 1.23 1.15
N GLU A 177 -10.95 2.17 1.44
CA GLU A 177 -10.94 3.54 0.87
C GLU A 177 -10.81 3.55 -0.66
N ALA A 178 -11.48 2.62 -1.32
CA ALA A 178 -11.63 2.59 -2.76
C ALA A 178 -13.04 3.08 -3.15
N ASP A 179 -13.20 3.41 -4.41
CA ASP A 179 -14.51 3.66 -5.00
C ASP A 179 -15.43 2.45 -4.87
N ASP A 180 -16.72 2.63 -5.17
CA ASP A 180 -17.71 1.56 -5.19
C ASP A 180 -17.35 0.50 -6.23
N ILE A 181 -16.47 -0.40 -5.82
CA ILE A 181 -16.04 -1.55 -6.63
C ILE A 181 -17.12 -2.62 -6.54
N GLU A 182 -17.80 -2.88 -7.66
CA GLU A 182 -18.87 -3.86 -7.71
C GLU A 182 -18.41 -5.24 -7.22
N GLY A 183 -19.07 -5.75 -6.17
CA GLY A 183 -18.81 -7.06 -5.59
C GLY A 183 -17.65 -7.12 -4.60
N ALA A 184 -17.07 -5.98 -4.22
CA ALA A 184 -16.17 -5.87 -3.08
C ALA A 184 -16.94 -5.46 -1.81
N VAL A 185 -16.46 -5.88 -0.65
CA VAL A 185 -16.95 -5.38 0.66
C VAL A 185 -16.15 -4.12 0.99
N PRO A 186 -16.78 -2.95 1.10
CA PRO A 186 -16.07 -1.72 1.34
C PRO A 186 -15.76 -1.50 2.83
N ILE A 187 -14.58 -0.94 3.08
CA ILE A 187 -14.15 -0.39 4.37
C ILE A 187 -13.95 1.11 4.18
N HIS A 188 -14.89 1.89 4.65
CA HIS A 188 -14.93 3.33 4.44
C HIS A 188 -14.22 4.11 5.55
N LEU A 189 -13.72 5.30 5.20
CA LEU A 189 -13.33 6.37 6.11
C LEU A 189 -14.16 7.60 5.79
N ASP A 190 -14.42 8.43 6.79
CA ASP A 190 -15.19 9.68 6.67
C ASP A 190 -14.40 10.83 6.01
N ASN A 191 -13.68 10.55 4.92
CA ASN A 191 -12.75 11.47 4.26
C ASN A 191 -13.33 12.88 4.03
N ARG A 192 -14.56 12.96 3.52
CA ARG A 192 -15.25 14.23 3.24
C ARG A 192 -15.63 14.96 4.51
N ASP A 193 -16.28 14.27 5.46
CA ASP A 193 -16.69 14.89 6.74
C ASP A 193 -15.47 15.28 7.58
N ALA A 194 -14.44 14.47 7.60
CA ALA A 194 -13.19 14.75 8.28
C ALA A 194 -12.53 16.03 7.73
N SER A 195 -12.39 16.14 6.40
CA SER A 195 -11.81 17.32 5.77
C SER A 195 -12.67 18.57 5.96
N ARG A 196 -14.01 18.44 5.98
CA ARG A 196 -14.91 19.52 6.33
C ARG A 196 -14.69 19.99 7.78
N ARG A 197 -14.50 19.07 8.73
CA ARG A 197 -14.20 19.41 10.14
C ARG A 197 -12.86 20.14 10.27
N ALA A 198 -11.81 19.71 9.55
CA ALA A 198 -10.54 20.42 9.50
C ALA A 198 -10.69 21.85 8.96
N ALA A 199 -11.43 22.01 7.88
CA ALA A 199 -11.72 23.32 7.30
C ALA A 199 -12.56 24.20 8.25
N SER A 200 -13.57 23.65 8.92
CA SER A 200 -14.38 24.38 9.91
C SER A 200 -13.53 24.86 11.08
N TYR A 201 -12.59 24.03 11.57
CA TYR A 201 -11.66 24.44 12.62
C TYR A 201 -10.78 25.61 12.20
N LEU A 202 -10.28 25.64 10.94
CA LEU A 202 -9.54 26.79 10.44
C LEU A 202 -10.43 28.05 10.30
N ALA A 203 -11.70 27.90 9.96
CA ALA A 203 -12.65 29.00 9.92
C ALA A 203 -12.92 29.58 11.31
N GLU A 204 -13.01 28.74 12.34
CA GLU A 204 -13.12 29.16 13.74
C GLU A 204 -11.88 29.94 14.23
N LEU A 205 -10.69 29.65 13.67
CA LEU A 205 -9.45 30.40 13.91
C LEU A 205 -9.37 31.70 13.09
N GLY A 206 -10.38 32.01 12.25
CA GLY A 206 -10.49 33.23 11.46
C GLY A 206 -9.81 33.21 10.09
N HIS A 207 -9.34 32.06 9.62
CA HIS A 207 -8.73 31.94 8.30
C HIS A 207 -9.77 32.06 7.19
N THR A 208 -9.49 32.91 6.20
CA THR A 208 -10.33 33.11 5.00
C THR A 208 -9.58 32.81 3.70
N ALA A 209 -8.26 32.94 3.70
CA ALA A 209 -7.38 32.61 2.57
C ALA A 209 -6.75 31.22 2.82
N VAL A 210 -7.46 30.19 2.35
CA VAL A 210 -7.07 28.77 2.53
C VAL A 210 -6.72 28.16 1.19
N THR A 211 -5.62 27.41 1.15
CA THR A 211 -5.22 26.60 -0.03
C THR A 211 -5.15 25.11 0.37
N ILE A 212 -5.42 24.26 -0.60
CA ILE A 212 -5.39 22.79 -0.41
C ILE A 212 -4.17 22.25 -1.14
N VAL A 213 -3.38 21.40 -0.47
CA VAL A 213 -2.36 20.57 -1.13
C VAL A 213 -2.91 19.14 -1.18
N THR A 214 -3.25 18.69 -2.40
CA THR A 214 -3.92 17.40 -2.60
C THR A 214 -2.93 16.27 -2.82
N LEU A 215 -3.36 15.06 -2.50
CA LEU A 215 -2.78 13.83 -3.04
C LEU A 215 -2.97 13.79 -4.58
N PRO A 216 -2.32 12.86 -5.30
CA PRO A 216 -2.57 12.68 -6.73
C PRO A 216 -4.05 12.46 -7.05
N LEU A 217 -4.53 13.12 -8.10
CA LEU A 217 -5.91 12.97 -8.58
C LEU A 217 -6.09 11.73 -9.48
N ASP A 218 -4.98 11.22 -10.04
CA ASP A 218 -4.95 10.03 -10.88
C ASP A 218 -3.53 9.41 -10.94
N ALA A 219 -3.37 8.40 -11.78
CA ALA A 219 -2.10 7.70 -11.97
C ALA A 219 -1.02 8.50 -12.71
N GLU A 220 -1.36 9.63 -13.34
CA GLU A 220 -0.38 10.50 -14.02
C GLU A 220 0.48 11.27 -13.04
N ARG A 221 0.00 11.42 -11.77
CA ARG A 221 0.77 12.01 -10.66
C ARG A 221 1.41 13.34 -11.03
N ARG A 222 0.61 14.28 -11.49
CA ARG A 222 1.06 15.64 -11.87
C ARG A 222 1.31 16.49 -10.62
N CYS A 223 2.27 17.39 -10.69
CA CYS A 223 2.42 18.44 -9.69
C CYS A 223 2.01 19.78 -10.31
N GLY A 224 1.04 20.47 -9.71
CA GLY A 224 0.60 21.78 -10.18
C GLY A 224 -0.82 22.17 -9.77
N PRO A 225 -1.31 23.34 -10.22
CA PRO A 225 -2.64 23.82 -9.90
C PRO A 225 -3.74 22.86 -10.33
N VAL A 226 -4.78 22.74 -9.51
CA VAL A 226 -5.98 21.97 -9.81
C VAL A 226 -7.08 22.92 -10.25
N ASP A 227 -7.32 22.98 -11.55
CA ASP A 227 -8.47 23.66 -12.12
C ASP A 227 -9.70 22.74 -12.22
N ALA A 228 -10.84 23.29 -12.63
CA ALA A 228 -12.08 22.53 -12.75
C ALA A 228 -11.99 21.36 -13.77
N VAL A 229 -11.17 21.50 -14.82
CA VAL A 229 -10.97 20.44 -15.82
C VAL A 229 -10.15 19.30 -15.21
N ARG A 230 -9.08 19.66 -14.50
CA ARG A 230 -8.21 18.69 -13.81
C ARG A 230 -8.97 17.93 -12.72
N GLU A 231 -9.78 18.63 -11.94
CA GLU A 231 -10.60 18.03 -10.90
C GLU A 231 -11.65 17.06 -11.48
N ALA A 232 -12.34 17.50 -12.54
CA ALA A 232 -13.36 16.66 -13.21
C ALA A 232 -12.76 15.40 -13.86
N ALA A 233 -11.49 15.43 -14.23
CA ALA A 233 -10.77 14.28 -14.79
C ALA A 233 -10.17 13.36 -13.70
N GLY A 234 -10.18 13.79 -12.43
CA GLY A 234 -9.67 13.01 -11.32
C GLY A 234 -10.48 11.73 -11.07
N VAL A 235 -9.80 10.66 -10.69
CA VAL A 235 -10.41 9.35 -10.41
C VAL A 235 -10.04 8.81 -9.03
N ALA A 236 -9.21 9.50 -8.27
CA ALA A 236 -8.83 9.09 -6.92
C ALA A 236 -9.89 9.50 -5.90
N HIS A 237 -10.72 8.55 -5.49
CA HIS A 237 -11.86 8.78 -4.58
C HIS A 237 -11.48 9.54 -3.31
N THR A 238 -10.49 9.04 -2.57
CA THR A 238 -10.01 9.65 -1.32
C THR A 238 -9.60 11.10 -1.52
N THR A 239 -8.82 11.39 -2.57
CA THR A 239 -8.37 12.74 -2.92
C THR A 239 -9.53 13.67 -3.19
N LEU A 240 -10.49 13.22 -4.01
CA LEU A 240 -11.67 14.00 -4.37
C LEU A 240 -12.61 14.25 -3.19
N GLU A 241 -12.85 13.25 -2.33
CA GLU A 241 -13.69 13.42 -1.16
C GLU A 241 -13.05 14.37 -0.13
N ARG A 242 -11.74 14.29 0.10
CA ARG A 242 -11.02 15.25 0.95
C ARG A 242 -11.08 16.66 0.37
N LEU A 243 -10.92 16.83 -0.95
CA LEU A 243 -11.03 18.12 -1.63
C LEU A 243 -12.44 18.72 -1.50
N ARG A 244 -13.47 17.91 -1.76
CA ARG A 244 -14.88 18.32 -1.61
C ARG A 244 -15.22 18.74 -0.20
N GLY A 245 -14.73 17.98 0.82
CA GLY A 245 -14.95 18.31 2.22
C GLY A 245 -14.43 19.68 2.62
N VAL A 246 -13.22 20.06 2.18
CA VAL A 246 -12.68 21.42 2.41
C VAL A 246 -13.52 22.49 1.71
N ARG A 247 -13.94 22.23 0.47
CA ARG A 247 -14.72 23.18 -0.32
C ARG A 247 -16.16 23.37 0.14
N GLU A 248 -16.69 22.53 0.99
CA GLU A 248 -17.96 22.80 1.70
C GLU A 248 -17.87 24.00 2.63
N VAL A 249 -16.66 24.31 3.15
CA VAL A 249 -16.42 25.46 4.02
C VAL A 249 -15.77 26.61 3.24
N TYR A 250 -14.87 26.31 2.32
CA TYR A 250 -14.14 27.25 1.49
C TYR A 250 -14.38 26.94 0.00
N PRO A 251 -15.53 27.34 -0.58
CA PRO A 251 -15.91 26.97 -1.95
C PRO A 251 -14.88 27.36 -3.00
N ASP A 252 -14.22 28.49 -2.81
CA ASP A 252 -13.23 29.06 -3.75
C ASP A 252 -11.78 28.69 -3.39
N ALA A 253 -11.56 27.76 -2.45
CA ALA A 253 -10.20 27.38 -2.06
C ALA A 253 -9.42 26.84 -3.26
N ALA A 254 -8.30 27.50 -3.56
CA ALA A 254 -7.37 27.03 -4.55
C ALA A 254 -6.78 25.67 -4.11
N ALA A 255 -6.43 24.83 -5.09
CA ALA A 255 -5.81 23.57 -4.82
C ALA A 255 -4.56 23.35 -5.69
N VAL A 256 -3.55 22.72 -5.13
CA VAL A 256 -2.32 22.31 -5.82
C VAL A 256 -2.15 20.81 -5.62
N GLU A 257 -2.07 20.08 -6.72
CA GLU A 257 -1.82 18.64 -6.71
C GLU A 257 -0.34 18.35 -6.46
N ALA A 258 -0.05 17.45 -5.53
CA ALA A 258 1.28 16.88 -5.32
C ALA A 258 1.46 15.61 -6.18
N ALA A 259 2.68 15.31 -6.61
CA ALA A 259 2.98 14.14 -7.45
C ALA A 259 2.92 12.79 -6.68
N GLY A 260 2.87 12.82 -5.36
CA GLY A 260 2.81 11.65 -4.50
C GLY A 260 2.45 12.03 -3.06
N SER A 261 2.65 11.11 -2.12
CA SER A 261 2.43 11.30 -0.68
C SER A 261 3.77 11.25 0.08
N SER A 262 4.71 12.11 -0.28
CA SER A 262 5.96 12.24 0.45
C SER A 262 6.21 13.68 0.92
N VAL A 263 7.14 13.86 1.85
CA VAL A 263 7.58 15.19 2.30
C VAL A 263 8.10 16.02 1.12
N GLU A 264 8.84 15.40 0.21
CA GLU A 264 9.40 16.10 -0.96
C GLU A 264 8.31 16.53 -1.94
N ASP A 265 7.27 15.68 -2.15
CA ASP A 265 6.13 16.02 -3.01
C ASP A 265 5.34 17.20 -2.41
N GLY A 266 5.10 17.19 -1.09
CA GLY A 266 4.46 18.30 -0.39
C GLY A 266 5.25 19.60 -0.48
N ARG A 267 6.57 19.52 -0.32
CA ARG A 267 7.46 20.67 -0.46
C ARG A 267 7.48 21.21 -1.89
N ALA A 268 7.50 20.33 -2.89
CA ALA A 268 7.45 20.73 -4.30
C ALA A 268 6.14 21.43 -4.65
N ALA A 269 5.00 20.90 -4.23
CA ALA A 269 3.67 21.50 -4.43
C ALA A 269 3.55 22.86 -3.74
N ALA A 270 4.05 22.98 -2.51
CA ALA A 270 3.93 24.18 -1.70
C ALA A 270 4.87 25.32 -2.12
N ARG A 271 5.96 25.07 -2.85
CA ARG A 271 6.87 26.12 -3.33
C ARG A 271 6.14 27.23 -4.10
N THR A 272 5.13 26.89 -4.87
CA THR A 272 4.35 27.86 -5.65
C THR A 272 3.44 28.73 -4.79
N LEU A 273 3.12 28.29 -3.56
CA LEU A 273 2.25 29.02 -2.64
C LEU A 273 2.97 30.17 -1.92
N PHE A 274 4.29 30.11 -1.81
CA PHE A 274 5.12 31.02 -1.01
C PHE A 274 6.15 31.78 -1.85
N THR A 275 5.89 31.94 -3.16
CA THR A 275 6.75 32.73 -4.05
C THR A 275 6.42 34.22 -3.97
N ASP A 276 7.43 35.09 -4.13
CA ASP A 276 7.28 36.52 -4.13
C ASP A 276 6.23 37.02 -5.14
N GLY A 277 5.33 37.89 -4.68
CA GLY A 277 4.33 38.58 -5.52
C GLY A 277 2.95 37.92 -5.60
N ALA A 278 2.76 36.71 -5.07
CA ALA A 278 1.42 36.12 -4.91
C ALA A 278 0.91 36.31 -3.47
N PRO A 279 -0.39 36.58 -3.24
CA PRO A 279 -0.94 36.59 -1.89
C PRO A 279 -0.81 35.20 -1.29
N ALA A 280 0.06 35.06 -0.29
CA ALA A 280 0.24 33.78 0.42
C ALA A 280 -1.04 33.40 1.18
N PRO A 281 -1.39 32.10 1.22
CA PRO A 281 -2.51 31.63 2.05
C PRO A 281 -2.18 31.83 3.53
N THR A 282 -3.20 32.12 4.34
CA THR A 282 -3.04 32.16 5.81
C THR A 282 -3.13 30.76 6.44
N ALA A 283 -3.71 29.80 5.70
CA ALA A 283 -3.72 28.39 6.10
C ALA A 283 -3.65 27.44 4.91
N VAL A 284 -3.05 26.28 5.14
CA VAL A 284 -2.97 25.19 4.15
C VAL A 284 -3.57 23.92 4.75
N VAL A 285 -4.49 23.30 4.01
CA VAL A 285 -4.98 21.95 4.28
C VAL A 285 -4.24 20.98 3.39
N ALA A 286 -3.38 20.17 3.96
CA ALA A 286 -2.66 19.11 3.27
C ALA A 286 -3.39 17.77 3.44
N GLN A 287 -3.56 17.04 2.34
CA GLN A 287 -4.33 15.80 2.34
C GLN A 287 -3.59 14.58 2.91
N SER A 288 -2.34 14.76 3.38
CA SER A 288 -1.64 13.79 4.22
C SER A 288 -0.67 14.51 5.15
N ASP A 289 -0.24 13.84 6.21
CA ASP A 289 0.73 14.39 7.15
C ASP A 289 2.13 14.55 6.52
N LEU A 290 2.52 13.64 5.63
CA LEU A 290 3.77 13.77 4.88
C LEU A 290 3.74 15.00 3.97
N LEU A 291 2.63 15.27 3.31
CA LEU A 291 2.44 16.51 2.54
C LEU A 291 2.49 17.74 3.45
N ALA A 292 1.83 17.68 4.62
CA ALA A 292 1.83 18.77 5.59
C ALA A 292 3.25 19.14 6.06
N VAL A 293 4.10 18.15 6.37
CA VAL A 293 5.52 18.36 6.70
C VAL A 293 6.26 19.01 5.55
N GLY A 294 5.98 18.60 4.32
CA GLY A 294 6.54 19.22 3.10
C GLY A 294 6.14 20.69 2.96
N VAL A 295 4.85 21.00 3.20
CA VAL A 295 4.31 22.38 3.22
C VAL A 295 5.01 23.23 4.29
N ILE A 296 5.13 22.70 5.51
CA ILE A 296 5.85 23.38 6.61
C ILE A 296 7.30 23.67 6.21
N SER A 297 7.98 22.69 5.62
CA SER A 297 9.36 22.87 5.15
C SER A 297 9.47 23.99 4.11
N ALA A 298 8.53 24.05 3.15
CA ALA A 298 8.52 25.11 2.14
C ALA A 298 8.23 26.50 2.73
N ALA A 299 7.31 26.58 3.70
CA ALA A 299 7.00 27.83 4.41
C ALA A 299 8.23 28.36 5.17
N LEU A 300 8.93 27.49 5.91
CA LEU A 300 10.15 27.84 6.64
C LEU A 300 11.29 28.27 5.69
N ASP A 301 11.44 27.62 4.54
CA ASP A 301 12.43 28.03 3.52
C ASP A 301 12.10 29.40 2.91
N ALA A 302 10.82 29.78 2.85
CA ALA A 302 10.36 31.11 2.42
C ALA A 302 10.43 32.15 3.55
N GLY A 303 10.94 31.80 4.74
CA GLY A 303 11.06 32.69 5.89
C GLY A 303 9.78 32.92 6.68
N LEU A 304 8.72 32.15 6.40
CA LEU A 304 7.45 32.19 7.12
C LEU A 304 7.53 31.35 8.40
N ARG A 305 6.78 31.75 9.41
CA ARG A 305 6.64 31.02 10.69
C ARG A 305 5.35 30.23 10.68
N VAL A 306 5.41 29.03 11.21
CA VAL A 306 4.24 28.15 11.42
C VAL A 306 4.06 27.99 12.93
N PRO A 307 2.89 28.34 13.51
CA PRO A 307 1.64 28.73 12.83
C PRO A 307 1.46 30.23 12.60
N GLU A 308 2.38 31.13 13.03
CA GLU A 308 2.14 32.57 13.16
C GLU A 308 1.85 33.28 11.84
N ASP A 309 2.49 32.89 10.74
CA ASP A 309 2.32 33.50 9.42
C ASP A 309 1.46 32.62 8.49
N VAL A 310 1.53 31.28 8.69
CA VAL A 310 0.69 30.31 7.99
C VAL A 310 0.36 29.11 8.88
N SER A 311 -0.90 28.77 9.01
CA SER A 311 -1.36 27.55 9.67
C SER A 311 -1.32 26.38 8.71
N VAL A 312 -0.93 25.19 9.20
CA VAL A 312 -0.90 23.96 8.39
C VAL A 312 -1.62 22.84 9.13
N ILE A 313 -2.58 22.21 8.47
CA ILE A 313 -3.29 21.04 8.98
C ILE A 313 -3.08 19.85 8.03
N GLY A 314 -2.78 18.69 8.59
CA GLY A 314 -2.56 17.45 7.89
C GLY A 314 -3.77 16.51 7.93
N PHE A 315 -3.53 15.32 7.45
CA PHE A 315 -4.45 14.18 7.50
C PHE A 315 -3.60 12.93 7.69
N ASP A 316 -4.00 12.02 8.52
CA ASP A 316 -3.55 10.67 8.79
C ASP A 316 -3.30 10.44 10.29
N GLY A 317 -2.63 11.35 11.00
CA GLY A 317 -2.28 11.18 12.41
C GLY A 317 -1.01 10.36 12.63
N ILE A 318 -0.13 10.32 11.62
CA ILE A 318 1.15 9.59 11.76
C ILE A 318 2.06 10.26 12.78
N THR A 319 2.99 9.47 13.35
CA THR A 319 4.10 10.02 14.12
C THR A 319 5.13 10.55 13.14
N VAL A 320 5.33 11.87 13.13
CA VAL A 320 6.35 12.51 12.32
C VAL A 320 7.67 12.44 13.09
N ASP A 321 8.72 11.95 12.43
CA ASP A 321 10.06 11.92 13.01
C ASP A 321 10.55 13.34 13.30
N ASP A 322 11.07 13.58 14.50
CA ASP A 322 11.63 14.87 14.91
C ASP A 322 12.67 15.41 13.92
N SER A 323 13.36 14.52 13.19
CA SER A 323 14.32 14.90 12.14
C SER A 323 13.68 15.68 10.98
N LEU A 324 12.41 15.48 10.70
CA LEU A 324 11.68 16.14 9.63
C LEU A 324 11.20 17.56 10.03
N LEU A 325 11.10 17.85 11.33
CA LEU A 325 10.67 19.13 11.88
C LEU A 325 11.79 19.94 12.54
N HIS A 326 13.05 19.49 12.46
CA HIS A 326 14.22 20.04 13.18
C HIS A 326 14.48 21.55 13.04
N ARG A 327 13.87 22.22 12.09
CA ARG A 327 14.05 23.67 11.88
C ARG A 327 12.99 24.52 12.57
N SER A 328 12.03 23.90 13.27
CA SER A 328 10.88 24.57 13.87
C SER A 328 10.71 24.13 15.32
N PRO A 329 10.16 25.01 16.19
CA PRO A 329 9.72 24.63 17.53
C PRO A 329 8.49 23.70 17.52
N ILE A 330 8.03 23.28 16.35
CA ILE A 330 6.88 22.39 16.17
C ILE A 330 7.23 21.01 16.72
N GLN A 331 6.46 20.55 17.68
CA GLN A 331 6.59 19.21 18.26
C GLN A 331 5.48 18.27 17.76
N ARG A 332 4.33 18.83 17.39
CA ARG A 332 3.17 18.04 16.98
C ARG A 332 2.36 18.70 15.88
N LEU A 333 2.08 17.93 14.84
CA LEU A 333 1.22 18.37 13.74
C LEU A 333 -0.25 18.39 14.16
N THR A 334 -0.99 19.44 13.79
CA THR A 334 -2.45 19.41 13.79
C THR A 334 -2.90 18.56 12.60
N THR A 335 -3.70 17.53 12.84
CA THR A 335 -4.05 16.53 11.83
C THR A 335 -5.39 15.85 12.12
N LEU A 336 -5.94 15.18 11.12
CA LEU A 336 -7.05 14.26 11.24
C LEU A 336 -6.50 12.84 11.40
N GLU A 337 -6.54 12.32 12.62
CA GLU A 337 -6.04 10.99 12.96
C GLU A 337 -7.02 9.92 12.52
N GLN A 338 -6.57 8.95 11.73
CA GLN A 338 -7.39 7.84 11.25
C GLN A 338 -6.97 6.48 11.87
N PRO A 339 -7.92 5.55 12.05
CA PRO A 339 -7.66 4.28 12.71
C PRO A 339 -7.13 3.21 11.73
N PHE A 340 -5.89 3.33 11.27
CA PHE A 340 -5.29 2.48 10.24
C PHE A 340 -5.38 0.99 10.54
N GLU A 341 -4.86 0.56 11.70
CA GLU A 341 -4.84 -0.85 12.09
C GLU A 341 -6.25 -1.40 12.23
N GLN A 342 -7.20 -0.59 12.74
CA GLN A 342 -8.60 -1.03 12.86
C GLN A 342 -9.23 -1.27 11.49
N LYS A 343 -8.94 -0.42 10.49
CA LYS A 343 -9.37 -0.61 9.09
C LYS A 343 -8.75 -1.89 8.52
N GLY A 344 -7.44 -2.10 8.75
CA GLY A 344 -6.74 -3.31 8.34
C GLY A 344 -7.33 -4.57 8.95
N ARG A 345 -7.57 -4.58 10.28
CA ARG A 345 -8.23 -5.69 10.99
C ARG A 345 -9.63 -5.96 10.46
N ALA A 346 -10.42 -4.91 10.21
CA ALA A 346 -11.77 -5.06 9.66
C ALA A 346 -11.74 -5.70 8.27
N ALA A 347 -10.83 -5.27 7.40
CA ALA A 347 -10.68 -5.83 6.06
C ALA A 347 -10.27 -7.31 6.08
N ALA A 348 -9.30 -7.67 6.92
CA ALA A 348 -8.89 -9.06 7.04
C ALA A 348 -9.99 -9.95 7.62
N ARG A 349 -10.73 -9.49 8.64
CA ARG A 349 -11.89 -10.23 9.19
C ARG A 349 -12.98 -10.42 8.15
N ALA A 350 -13.30 -9.38 7.37
CA ALA A 350 -14.26 -9.47 6.29
C ALA A 350 -13.81 -10.51 5.23
N ALA A 351 -12.56 -10.46 4.80
CA ALA A 351 -12.01 -11.42 3.84
C ALA A 351 -12.09 -12.87 4.36
N LEU A 352 -11.73 -13.11 5.61
CA LEU A 352 -11.81 -14.43 6.23
C LEU A 352 -13.25 -14.91 6.39
N ALA A 353 -14.17 -14.05 6.82
CA ALA A 353 -15.59 -14.38 6.94
C ALA A 353 -16.21 -14.76 5.58
N MET A 354 -15.84 -14.05 4.51
CA MET A 354 -16.28 -14.41 3.15
C MET A 354 -15.75 -15.77 2.71
N LEU A 355 -14.52 -16.13 3.09
CA LEU A 355 -13.98 -17.48 2.83
C LEU A 355 -14.77 -18.58 3.55
N GLU A 356 -15.43 -18.27 4.66
CA GLU A 356 -16.31 -19.18 5.41
C GLU A 356 -17.75 -19.15 4.87
N GLY A 357 -18.04 -18.36 3.84
CA GLY A 357 -19.35 -18.24 3.20
C GLY A 357 -20.26 -17.18 3.82
N ALA A 358 -19.75 -16.35 4.74
CA ALA A 358 -20.50 -15.23 5.27
C ALA A 358 -20.54 -14.06 4.27
N GLN A 359 -21.49 -13.14 4.49
CA GLN A 359 -21.61 -11.87 3.77
C GLN A 359 -21.42 -10.73 4.79
N PRO A 360 -20.19 -10.27 5.03
CA PRO A 360 -19.94 -9.21 5.98
C PRO A 360 -20.54 -7.88 5.49
N GLU A 361 -21.09 -7.12 6.42
CA GLU A 361 -21.57 -5.77 6.16
C GLU A 361 -20.40 -4.80 5.92
N PRO A 362 -20.60 -3.72 5.14
CA PRO A 362 -19.65 -2.62 5.03
C PRO A 362 -19.26 -2.06 6.40
N ALA A 363 -17.98 -1.75 6.59
CA ALA A 363 -17.52 -1.07 7.79
C ALA A 363 -17.16 0.37 7.49
N ALA A 364 -17.53 1.28 8.41
CA ALA A 364 -17.22 2.69 8.32
C ALA A 364 -16.45 3.16 9.56
N PHE A 365 -15.40 3.90 9.33
CA PHE A 365 -14.54 4.47 10.35
C PHE A 365 -14.58 5.98 10.32
N ARG A 366 -14.23 6.60 11.43
CA ARG A 366 -14.19 8.04 11.61
C ARG A 366 -12.81 8.48 12.01
N SER A 367 -12.35 9.60 11.43
CA SER A 367 -11.12 10.28 11.82
C SER A 367 -11.38 11.22 13.00
N GLU A 368 -10.39 11.49 13.83
CA GLU A 368 -10.46 12.44 14.93
C GLU A 368 -9.52 13.63 14.68
N LEU A 369 -10.01 14.85 14.95
CA LEU A 369 -9.16 16.04 14.87
C LEU A 369 -8.24 16.08 16.09
N ARG A 370 -6.94 15.98 15.85
CA ARG A 370 -5.90 16.14 16.87
C ARG A 370 -5.20 17.49 16.67
N ILE A 371 -5.40 18.39 17.61
CA ILE A 371 -4.78 19.71 17.59
C ILE A 371 -3.34 19.61 18.08
N GLY A 372 -2.42 20.19 17.33
CA GLY A 372 -0.99 20.31 17.60
C GLY A 372 -0.53 21.77 17.56
N ASP A 373 0.72 21.98 17.18
CA ASP A 373 1.40 23.27 17.22
C ASP A 373 1.41 24.00 15.87
N THR A 374 0.84 23.39 14.82
CA THR A 374 0.94 23.89 13.43
C THR A 374 -0.24 24.75 12.99
N THR A 375 -1.21 24.99 13.90
CA THR A 375 -2.35 25.85 13.63
C THR A 375 -2.56 26.87 14.76
N GLY A 376 -2.94 28.08 14.42
CA GLY A 376 -3.19 29.18 15.36
C GLY A 376 -4.16 30.20 14.76
N PRO A 377 -4.64 31.19 15.53
CA PRO A 377 -5.50 32.25 15.02
C PRO A 377 -4.82 33.04 13.89
N VAL A 378 -5.61 33.42 12.88
CA VAL A 378 -5.14 34.31 11.83
C VAL A 378 -4.62 35.62 12.44
N ARG A 379 -3.43 36.07 12.01
CA ARG A 379 -2.94 37.40 12.42
C ARG A 379 -3.78 38.48 11.75
N THR A 380 -4.52 39.25 12.56
CA THR A 380 -5.09 40.50 12.11
C THR A 380 -3.94 41.48 11.90
N GLY A 381 -3.64 41.81 10.63
CA GLY A 381 -2.60 42.80 10.32
C GLY A 381 -2.85 44.09 11.09
N THR A 382 -1.84 44.54 11.83
CA THR A 382 -1.76 45.91 12.34
C THR A 382 -1.28 46.82 11.25
#